data_806a2e024ce7eebed8e7ad9587d1f88f
#
_entry.id   806a2e024ce7eebed8e7ad9587d1f88f
#
_cell.length_a   1.000
_cell.length_b   1.000
_cell.length_c   1.000
_cell.angle_alpha   90.00
_cell.angle_beta   90.00
_cell.angle_gamma   90.00
#
_symmetry.space_group_name_H-M   'P 1'
#
loop_
_entity.id
_entity.type
_entity.pdbx_description
1 polymer ?
#
loop_
_entity_poly.entity_id
_entity_poly.type
_entity_poly.pdbx_seq_one_letter_code
_entity_poly.pdbx_strand_id
1 'polypeptide(L)'
;MPDRMTFICSFLDSVWPAQDYQLSPLSGDASFRRYFRVFHQQRPYVLMDAPPTLEDGARFVAVQQALAVAGLRVPAIVAQDLANGLILLEDLGDCLLLSVLDENSVLHWYQQALALLKPIRQVSATTQGALPLFDRAFLLREMQLFIDWFCLVHLK
;
A
#
# COMPACT_ATOMS: atom_id res chain seq x y z
N MET A 1 13.41 23.60 4.13
CA MET A 1 12.78 22.67 3.16
C MET A 1 11.29 22.95 3.20
N PRO A 2 10.58 23.00 2.07
CA PRO A 2 9.13 23.13 2.10
C PRO A 2 8.52 21.97 2.91
N ASP A 3 7.45 22.28 3.64
CA ASP A 3 6.70 21.28 4.41
C ASP A 3 6.12 20.21 3.45
N ARG A 4 6.06 18.95 3.88
CA ARG A 4 5.48 17.85 3.10
C ARG A 4 4.04 18.14 2.66
N MET A 5 3.28 18.90 3.46
CA MET A 5 1.93 19.33 3.09
C MET A 5 1.92 20.24 1.86
N THR A 6 2.94 21.08 1.68
CA THR A 6 3.09 21.93 0.49
C THR A 6 3.21 21.07 -0.79
N PHE A 7 4.01 20.00 -0.75
CA PHE A 7 4.12 19.06 -1.89
C PHE A 7 2.79 18.33 -2.15
N ILE A 8 2.10 17.88 -1.09
CA ILE A 8 0.80 17.21 -1.20
C ILE A 8 -0.23 18.13 -1.87
N CYS A 9 -0.39 19.36 -1.37
CA CYS A 9 -1.33 20.30 -1.95
C CYS A 9 -0.97 20.64 -3.41
N SER A 10 0.31 20.91 -3.69
CA SER A 10 0.77 21.20 -5.06
C SER A 10 0.49 20.03 -6.03
N PHE A 11 0.68 18.80 -5.59
CA PHE A 11 0.35 17.61 -6.39
C PHE A 11 -1.16 17.51 -6.64
N LEU A 12 -1.98 17.62 -5.59
CA LEU A 12 -3.45 17.56 -5.74
C LEU A 12 -3.99 18.70 -6.62
N ASP A 13 -3.44 19.90 -6.49
CA ASP A 13 -3.79 21.06 -7.35
C ASP A 13 -3.41 20.81 -8.82
N SER A 14 -2.35 20.04 -9.08
CA SER A 14 -2.00 19.61 -10.43
C SER A 14 -2.98 18.59 -11.03
N VAL A 15 -3.57 17.75 -10.18
CA VAL A 15 -4.59 16.75 -10.57
C VAL A 15 -5.96 17.41 -10.70
N TRP A 16 -6.30 18.31 -9.75
CA TRP A 16 -7.59 19.02 -9.69
C TRP A 16 -7.37 20.53 -9.54
N PRO A 17 -7.21 21.24 -10.67
CA PRO A 17 -6.89 22.67 -10.66
C PRO A 17 -7.92 23.57 -9.96
N ALA A 18 -9.18 23.13 -9.85
CA ALA A 18 -10.23 23.86 -9.13
C ALA A 18 -10.05 23.86 -7.62
N GLN A 19 -9.13 23.07 -7.08
CA GLN A 19 -8.85 22.93 -5.63
C GLN A 19 -10.09 22.55 -4.79
N ASP A 20 -11.05 21.86 -5.41
CA ASP A 20 -12.32 21.45 -4.83
C ASP A 20 -12.24 20.07 -4.17
N TYR A 21 -11.20 19.85 -3.37
CA TYR A 21 -11.00 18.61 -2.63
C TYR A 21 -10.90 18.83 -1.11
N GLN A 22 -11.22 17.79 -0.36
CA GLN A 22 -11.05 17.76 1.10
C GLN A 22 -10.05 16.66 1.45
N LEU A 23 -9.10 16.98 2.32
CA LEU A 23 -8.03 16.09 2.76
C LEU A 23 -8.20 15.77 4.24
N SER A 24 -8.20 14.49 4.60
CA SER A 24 -8.22 14.02 5.98
C SER A 24 -7.20 12.90 6.21
N PRO A 25 -6.49 12.87 7.35
CA PRO A 25 -5.53 11.82 7.63
C PRO A 25 -6.23 10.47 7.79
N LEU A 26 -5.60 9.41 7.28
CA LEU A 26 -5.92 8.02 7.57
C LEU A 26 -4.90 7.44 8.55
N SER A 27 -5.30 6.43 9.31
CA SER A 27 -4.37 5.69 10.16
C SER A 27 -3.26 5.09 9.31
N GLY A 28 -2.01 5.35 9.68
CA GLY A 28 -0.84 4.74 9.07
C GLY A 28 -0.56 3.34 9.62
N ASP A 29 0.29 2.61 8.93
CA ASP A 29 0.90 1.38 9.42
C ASP A 29 2.28 1.67 10.07
N ALA A 30 3.02 0.63 10.40
CA ALA A 30 4.36 0.74 10.98
C ALA A 30 5.45 1.08 9.92
N SER A 31 5.11 1.80 8.85
CA SER A 31 6.04 2.28 7.81
C SER A 31 6.22 3.80 7.90
N PHE A 32 7.14 4.33 7.08
CA PHE A 32 7.30 5.79 6.93
C PHE A 32 6.25 6.41 6.01
N ARG A 33 5.32 5.64 5.49
CA ARG A 33 4.22 6.10 4.65
C ARG A 33 3.15 6.76 5.48
N ARG A 34 2.62 7.86 4.97
CA ARG A 34 1.42 8.49 5.51
C ARG A 34 0.31 8.37 4.49
N TYR A 35 -0.89 8.21 4.97
CA TYR A 35 -2.06 8.08 4.10
C TYR A 35 -3.08 9.15 4.44
N PHE A 36 -3.72 9.66 3.40
CA PHE A 36 -4.78 10.65 3.52
C PHE A 36 -5.95 10.22 2.64
N ARG A 37 -7.16 10.35 3.16
CA ARG A 37 -8.36 10.25 2.33
C ARG A 37 -8.62 11.61 1.68
N VAL A 38 -8.84 11.60 0.38
CA VAL A 38 -9.12 12.80 -0.42
C VAL A 38 -10.49 12.67 -1.01
N PHE A 39 -11.39 13.59 -0.72
CA PHE A 39 -12.69 13.67 -1.36
C PHE A 39 -12.65 14.75 -2.46
N HIS A 40 -12.97 14.38 -3.69
CA HIS A 40 -13.15 15.28 -4.82
C HIS A 40 -14.46 14.93 -5.52
N GLN A 41 -15.37 15.91 -5.69
CA GLN A 41 -16.68 15.73 -6.29
C GLN A 41 -17.44 14.51 -5.73
N GLN A 42 -17.46 14.38 -4.41
CA GLN A 42 -18.10 13.29 -3.64
C GLN A 42 -17.48 11.88 -3.87
N ARG A 43 -16.36 11.78 -4.55
CA ARG A 43 -15.63 10.52 -4.73
C ARG A 43 -14.43 10.47 -3.77
N PRO A 44 -14.28 9.37 -3.03
CA PRO A 44 -13.11 9.17 -2.18
C PRO A 44 -11.94 8.62 -2.99
N TYR A 45 -10.75 9.06 -2.61
CA TYR A 45 -9.44 8.57 -3.07
C TYR A 45 -8.53 8.42 -1.86
N VAL A 46 -7.44 7.68 -2.02
CA VAL A 46 -6.38 7.58 -1.02
C VAL A 46 -5.10 8.16 -1.59
N LEU A 47 -4.57 9.19 -0.95
CA LEU A 47 -3.23 9.70 -1.22
C LEU A 47 -2.23 8.99 -0.31
N MET A 48 -1.25 8.35 -0.92
CA MET A 48 -0.07 7.81 -0.25
C MET A 48 1.07 8.84 -0.36
N ASP A 49 1.59 9.26 0.78
CA ASP A 49 2.79 10.08 0.91
C ASP A 49 3.94 9.19 1.39
N ALA A 50 4.85 8.86 0.50
CA ALA A 50 5.97 7.95 0.67
C ALA A 50 7.28 8.71 0.35
N PRO A 51 7.90 9.43 1.31
CA PRO A 51 9.08 10.25 1.06
C PRO A 51 10.19 9.45 0.37
N PRO A 52 10.72 9.86 -0.79
CA PRO A 52 11.66 9.06 -1.60
C PRO A 52 12.96 8.70 -0.90
N THR A 53 13.34 9.43 0.15
CA THR A 53 14.51 9.13 0.98
C THR A 53 14.30 7.96 1.95
N LEU A 54 13.05 7.56 2.18
CA LEU A 54 12.66 6.54 3.16
C LEU A 54 11.90 5.38 2.52
N GLU A 55 11.22 5.64 1.39
CA GLU A 55 10.31 4.69 0.76
C GLU A 55 10.51 4.65 -0.77
N ASP A 56 10.38 3.48 -1.36
CA ASP A 56 10.47 3.27 -2.81
C ASP A 56 9.07 3.24 -3.44
N GLY A 57 8.54 4.42 -3.79
CA GLY A 57 7.24 4.55 -4.46
C GLY A 57 7.19 3.89 -5.84
N ALA A 58 8.31 3.89 -6.57
CA ALA A 58 8.37 3.26 -7.90
C ALA A 58 8.21 1.74 -7.80
N ARG A 59 8.78 1.12 -6.76
CA ARG A 59 8.60 -0.30 -6.47
C ARG A 59 7.15 -0.63 -6.13
N PHE A 60 6.48 0.21 -5.35
CA PHE A 60 5.05 0.05 -5.06
C PHE A 60 4.23 0.03 -6.35
N VAL A 61 4.45 0.99 -7.26
CA VAL A 61 3.76 1.08 -8.55
C VAL A 61 4.02 -0.17 -9.41
N ALA A 62 5.28 -0.61 -9.50
CA ALA A 62 5.64 -1.77 -10.30
C ALA A 62 4.97 -3.07 -9.79
N VAL A 63 4.89 -3.26 -8.46
CA VAL A 63 4.21 -4.40 -7.85
C VAL A 63 2.69 -4.32 -8.07
N GLN A 64 2.09 -3.15 -7.85
CA GLN A 64 0.66 -2.92 -8.10
C GLN A 64 0.28 -3.28 -9.53
N GLN A 65 1.05 -2.82 -10.52
CA GLN A 65 0.83 -3.13 -11.93
C GLN A 65 0.94 -4.63 -12.23
N ALA A 66 1.96 -5.30 -11.69
CA ALA A 66 2.15 -6.73 -11.89
C ALA A 66 0.99 -7.56 -11.31
N LEU A 67 0.48 -7.18 -10.13
CA LEU A 67 -0.68 -7.81 -9.52
C LEU A 67 -1.96 -7.55 -10.32
N ALA A 68 -2.15 -6.33 -10.84
CA ALA A 68 -3.29 -5.99 -11.70
C ALA A 68 -3.28 -6.82 -13.01
N VAL A 69 -2.11 -6.97 -13.64
CA VAL A 69 -1.93 -7.83 -14.85
C VAL A 69 -2.24 -9.29 -14.53
N ALA A 70 -1.93 -9.76 -13.33
CA ALA A 70 -2.28 -11.12 -12.88
C ALA A 70 -3.78 -11.31 -12.58
N GLY A 71 -4.62 -10.29 -12.82
CA GLY A 71 -6.06 -10.33 -12.61
C GLY A 71 -6.50 -10.12 -11.16
N LEU A 72 -5.62 -9.64 -10.30
CA LEU A 72 -5.95 -9.33 -8.91
C LEU A 72 -6.61 -7.96 -8.81
N ARG A 73 -7.59 -7.84 -7.92
CA ARG A 73 -8.19 -6.56 -7.56
C ARG A 73 -7.24 -5.80 -6.64
N VAL A 74 -6.64 -4.77 -7.17
CA VAL A 74 -5.75 -3.85 -6.46
C VAL A 74 -6.22 -2.42 -6.67
N PRO A 75 -5.91 -1.46 -5.77
CA PRO A 75 -6.29 -0.06 -5.95
C PRO A 75 -5.72 0.48 -7.26
N ALA A 76 -6.56 1.08 -8.10
CA ALA A 76 -6.10 1.74 -9.31
C ALA A 76 -5.24 2.96 -8.97
N ILE A 77 -4.15 3.17 -9.69
CA ILE A 77 -3.34 4.40 -9.59
C ILE A 77 -4.00 5.46 -10.45
N VAL A 78 -4.48 6.54 -9.83
CA VAL A 78 -5.17 7.64 -10.48
C VAL A 78 -4.17 8.68 -11.00
N ALA A 79 -3.17 9.03 -10.18
CA ALA A 79 -2.09 9.93 -10.51
C ALA A 79 -0.86 9.62 -9.65
N GLN A 80 0.32 10.05 -10.08
CA GLN A 80 1.54 9.86 -9.31
C GLN A 80 2.56 10.96 -9.56
N ASP A 81 3.32 11.30 -8.53
CA ASP A 81 4.54 12.12 -8.56
C ASP A 81 5.63 11.38 -7.78
N LEU A 82 6.32 10.48 -8.46
CA LEU A 82 7.35 9.64 -7.83
C LEU A 82 8.56 10.43 -7.40
N ALA A 83 8.85 11.59 -8.03
CA ALA A 83 9.95 12.44 -7.63
C ALA A 83 9.74 13.02 -6.22
N ASN A 84 8.50 13.29 -5.85
CA ASN A 84 8.10 13.74 -4.53
C ASN A 84 7.52 12.61 -3.66
N GLY A 85 7.38 11.39 -4.19
CA GLY A 85 6.87 10.23 -3.46
C GLY A 85 5.37 10.30 -3.16
N LEU A 86 4.57 10.83 -4.09
CA LEU A 86 3.13 10.99 -3.95
C LEU A 86 2.41 10.09 -4.95
N ILE A 87 1.46 9.29 -4.46
CA ILE A 87 0.65 8.39 -5.30
C ILE A 87 -0.81 8.51 -4.88
N LEU A 88 -1.66 8.89 -5.82
CA LEU A 88 -3.10 8.97 -5.64
C LEU A 88 -3.74 7.66 -6.12
N LEU A 89 -4.46 7.01 -5.23
CA LEU A 89 -5.03 5.68 -5.40
C LEU A 89 -6.56 5.73 -5.35
N GLU A 90 -7.17 4.75 -5.96
CA GLU A 90 -8.56 4.41 -5.70
C GLU A 90 -8.76 4.07 -4.22
N ASP A 91 -9.83 4.59 -3.61
CA ASP A 91 -10.25 4.21 -2.26
C ASP A 91 -11.09 2.92 -2.33
N LEU A 92 -10.65 1.87 -1.65
CA LEU A 92 -11.37 0.61 -1.54
C LEU A 92 -12.37 0.59 -0.38
N GLY A 93 -12.48 1.69 0.37
CA GLY A 93 -13.39 1.84 1.52
C GLY A 93 -12.86 1.25 2.82
N ASP A 94 -13.72 1.23 3.83
CA ASP A 94 -13.37 0.86 5.21
C ASP A 94 -13.94 -0.50 5.65
N CYS A 95 -14.53 -1.28 4.73
CA CYS A 95 -15.07 -2.58 5.05
C CYS A 95 -13.94 -3.61 5.19
N LEU A 96 -13.50 -3.83 6.42
CA LEU A 96 -12.49 -4.84 6.74
C LEU A 96 -13.11 -6.22 6.81
N LEU A 97 -12.36 -7.24 6.37
CA LEU A 97 -12.80 -8.64 6.44
C LEU A 97 -13.27 -9.02 7.84
N LEU A 98 -12.54 -8.61 8.88
CA LEU A 98 -12.90 -8.91 10.27
C LEU A 98 -14.29 -8.39 10.65
N SER A 99 -14.73 -7.28 10.10
CA SER A 99 -16.04 -6.68 10.42
C SER A 99 -17.24 -7.43 9.81
N VAL A 100 -16.99 -8.33 8.85
CA VAL A 100 -18.02 -9.11 8.13
C VAL A 100 -17.92 -10.61 8.40
N LEU A 101 -16.97 -11.04 9.24
CA LEU A 101 -16.80 -12.45 9.62
C LEU A 101 -17.78 -12.82 10.73
N ASP A 102 -18.50 -13.93 10.52
CA ASP A 102 -19.28 -14.64 11.51
C ASP A 102 -19.15 -16.16 11.30
N GLU A 103 -19.79 -16.96 12.14
CA GLU A 103 -19.74 -18.42 12.08
C GLU A 103 -20.24 -19.00 10.74
N ASN A 104 -21.16 -18.30 10.05
CA ASN A 104 -21.73 -18.75 8.78
C ASN A 104 -20.92 -18.29 7.57
N SER A 105 -20.26 -17.14 7.66
CA SER A 105 -19.57 -16.50 6.54
C SER A 105 -18.06 -16.75 6.51
N VAL A 106 -17.44 -17.14 7.64
CA VAL A 106 -16.00 -17.31 7.78
C VAL A 106 -15.39 -18.23 6.73
N LEU A 107 -15.99 -19.40 6.50
CA LEU A 107 -15.47 -20.38 5.54
C LEU A 107 -15.49 -19.82 4.11
N HIS A 108 -16.58 -19.16 3.73
CA HIS A 108 -16.74 -18.55 2.42
C HIS A 108 -15.67 -17.48 2.15
N TRP A 109 -15.49 -16.55 3.08
CA TRP A 109 -14.51 -15.47 2.92
C TRP A 109 -13.06 -15.96 2.89
N TYR A 110 -12.73 -16.94 3.76
CA TYR A 110 -11.39 -17.53 3.75
C TYR A 110 -11.12 -18.34 2.49
N GLN A 111 -12.12 -19.06 1.94
CA GLN A 111 -11.96 -19.73 0.64
C GLN A 111 -11.66 -18.73 -0.49
N GLN A 112 -12.35 -17.59 -0.53
CA GLN A 112 -12.05 -16.54 -1.49
C GLN A 112 -10.64 -15.97 -1.30
N ALA A 113 -10.23 -15.67 -0.07
CA ALA A 113 -8.90 -15.18 0.23
C ALA A 113 -7.81 -16.18 -0.18
N LEU A 114 -8.00 -17.46 0.11
CA LEU A 114 -7.07 -18.54 -0.30
C LEU A 114 -6.98 -18.69 -1.82
N ALA A 115 -8.08 -18.48 -2.55
CA ALA A 115 -8.08 -18.54 -4.01
C ALA A 115 -7.18 -17.45 -4.64
N LEU A 116 -7.01 -16.30 -3.98
CA LEU A 116 -6.12 -15.23 -4.46
C LEU A 116 -4.64 -15.59 -4.34
N LEU A 117 -4.25 -16.54 -3.48
CA LEU A 117 -2.85 -16.91 -3.32
C LEU A 117 -2.26 -17.53 -4.60
N LYS A 118 -3.06 -18.22 -5.40
CA LYS A 118 -2.59 -18.85 -6.64
C LYS A 118 -2.11 -17.81 -7.66
N PRO A 119 -2.92 -16.82 -8.09
CA PRO A 119 -2.44 -15.77 -9.00
C PRO A 119 -1.33 -14.91 -8.39
N ILE A 120 -1.35 -14.63 -7.07
CA ILE A 120 -0.24 -13.90 -6.41
C ILE A 120 1.08 -14.64 -6.59
N ARG A 121 1.12 -15.96 -6.37
CA ARG A 121 2.33 -16.78 -6.52
C ARG A 121 2.86 -16.86 -7.95
N GLN A 122 2.05 -16.56 -8.95
CA GLN A 122 2.46 -16.55 -10.36
C GLN A 122 3.20 -15.27 -10.75
N VAL A 123 3.10 -14.21 -9.94
CA VAL A 123 3.83 -12.95 -10.16
C VAL A 123 5.28 -13.14 -9.72
N SER A 124 6.17 -13.39 -10.66
CA SER A 124 7.60 -13.63 -10.42
C SER A 124 8.49 -12.44 -10.78
N ALA A 125 7.94 -11.44 -11.49
CA ALA A 125 8.67 -10.26 -11.93
C ALA A 125 7.75 -9.04 -12.02
N THR A 126 8.35 -7.86 -12.02
CA THR A 126 7.73 -6.56 -12.26
C THR A 126 8.44 -5.86 -13.42
N THR A 127 8.01 -4.66 -13.78
CA THR A 127 8.73 -3.79 -14.74
C THR A 127 10.13 -3.39 -14.26
N GLN A 128 10.44 -3.57 -12.98
CA GLN A 128 11.76 -3.28 -12.39
C GLN A 128 12.66 -4.53 -12.29
N GLY A 129 12.20 -5.68 -12.74
CA GLY A 129 12.93 -6.94 -12.73
C GLY A 129 12.27 -8.06 -11.93
N ALA A 130 13.00 -9.15 -11.73
CA ALA A 130 12.53 -10.30 -10.99
C ALA A 130 12.26 -9.98 -9.52
N LEU A 131 11.19 -10.54 -8.96
CA LEU A 131 10.94 -10.46 -7.52
C LEU A 131 11.92 -11.38 -6.77
N PRO A 132 12.41 -10.96 -5.59
CA PRO A 132 13.29 -11.79 -4.79
C PRO A 132 12.59 -13.09 -4.36
N LEU A 133 13.34 -14.18 -4.34
CA LEU A 133 12.84 -15.45 -3.84
C LEU A 133 12.75 -15.41 -2.31
N PHE A 134 11.71 -16.04 -1.78
CA PHE A 134 11.60 -16.33 -0.34
C PHE A 134 12.42 -17.60 -0.05
N ASP A 135 13.74 -17.46 -0.10
CA ASP A 135 14.69 -18.54 0.11
C ASP A 135 15.02 -18.74 1.59
N ARG A 136 15.87 -19.73 1.88
CA ARG A 136 16.30 -20.03 3.24
C ARG A 136 17.02 -18.84 3.90
N ALA A 137 17.81 -18.08 3.14
CA ALA A 137 18.55 -16.95 3.69
C ALA A 137 17.59 -15.81 4.07
N PHE A 138 16.56 -15.57 3.26
CA PHE A 138 15.50 -14.62 3.57
C PHE A 138 14.74 -15.07 4.84
N LEU A 139 14.29 -16.33 4.88
CA LEU A 139 13.56 -16.87 6.03
C LEU A 139 14.36 -16.75 7.32
N LEU A 140 15.65 -17.07 7.30
CA LEU A 140 16.50 -16.94 8.48
C LEU A 140 16.63 -15.51 8.97
N ARG A 141 16.68 -14.52 8.07
CA ARG A 141 16.68 -13.10 8.45
C ARG A 141 15.38 -12.68 9.13
N GLU A 142 14.23 -13.12 8.58
CA GLU A 142 12.93 -12.82 9.20
C GLU A 142 12.82 -13.46 10.59
N MET A 143 13.29 -14.69 10.76
CA MET A 143 13.31 -15.35 12.08
C MET A 143 14.29 -14.68 13.05
N GLN A 144 15.37 -14.09 12.56
CA GLN A 144 16.35 -13.39 13.40
C GLN A 144 15.73 -12.15 14.08
N LEU A 145 14.73 -11.51 13.47
CA LEU A 145 14.02 -10.40 14.07
C LEU A 145 13.40 -10.74 15.43
N PHE A 146 12.93 -11.97 15.60
CA PHE A 146 12.42 -12.43 16.90
C PHE A 146 13.52 -12.40 17.96
N ILE A 147 14.72 -12.89 17.63
CA ILE A 147 15.86 -12.90 18.56
C ILE A 147 16.29 -11.47 18.88
N ASP A 148 16.49 -10.64 17.84
CA ASP A 148 17.04 -9.30 17.98
C ASP A 148 16.09 -8.37 18.74
N TRP A 149 14.81 -8.42 18.44
CA TRP A 149 13.82 -7.49 19.02
C TRP A 149 13.12 -8.06 20.25
N PHE A 150 12.62 -9.28 20.19
CA PHE A 150 11.90 -9.86 21.32
C PHE A 150 12.87 -10.35 22.41
N CYS A 151 13.85 -11.19 22.06
CA CYS A 151 14.74 -11.76 23.09
C CYS A 151 15.74 -10.72 23.64
N LEU A 152 16.41 -9.95 22.78
CA LEU A 152 17.50 -9.08 23.20
C LEU A 152 17.07 -7.67 23.60
N VAL A 153 15.98 -7.13 23.00
CA VAL A 153 15.52 -5.78 23.31
C VAL A 153 14.35 -5.78 24.30
N HIS A 154 13.34 -6.63 24.08
CA HIS A 154 12.14 -6.65 24.91
C HIS A 154 12.33 -7.42 26.23
N LEU A 155 12.91 -8.62 26.20
CA LEU A 155 13.12 -9.41 27.41
C LEU A 155 14.35 -8.98 28.22
N LYS A 156 15.36 -8.36 27.58
CA LYS A 156 16.65 -7.89 28.14
C LYS A 156 17.29 -8.93 29.04
#